data_f42e3051594af94428f4f6100bc3b041
#
_entry.id   f42e3051594af94428f4f6100bc3b041
#
_cell.length_a   1.000
_cell.length_b   1.000
_cell.length_c   1.000
_cell.angle_alpha   90.00
_cell.angle_beta   90.00
_cell.angle_gamma   90.00
#
_symmetry.space_group_name_H-M   'P 1'
#
loop_
_entity.id
_entity.type
_entity.pdbx_description
1 polymer ?
#
loop_
_entity_poly.entity_id
_entity_poly.type
_entity_poly.pdbx_seq_one_letter_code
_entity_poly.pdbx_strand_id
1 'polypeptide(L)'
;MILQKMPHYVDSILTQEDASAALQDGQVVVGLYTNRENVQSVVHSHPYYEMILPVAGSSVRYSVDGSVYDLHLGELILFPGEMYHSGKFNITDTTSERLVVQIAPGIWERAWAQSGLPRHVWSGDPVILDTDAVTQWDFRGLLERMAQTVYLDEKIRDTVQCCEVTELILLISQVVTRRHNAPPPSATSLLVAKAVAYLQANYTDPHLTVAQLAKYTYTSREHLSRVFKEYTLESIHGYLTNL
;
A
#
# COMPACT_ATOMS: atom_id res chain seq x y z
N MET A 1 -0.55 22.99 -1.09
CA MET A 1 -0.45 24.21 -1.92
C MET A 1 0.55 24.10 -3.06
N ILE A 2 1.50 23.15 -3.05
CA ILE A 2 2.49 22.94 -4.12
C ILE A 2 1.91 22.13 -5.29
N LEU A 3 1.05 21.13 -5.02
CA LEU A 3 0.40 20.33 -6.08
C LEU A 3 -0.50 21.14 -7.00
N GLN A 4 -1.07 22.28 -6.54
CA GLN A 4 -1.84 23.19 -7.41
C GLN A 4 -0.96 23.93 -8.43
N LYS A 5 0.36 23.91 -8.31
CA LYS A 5 1.30 24.50 -9.26
C LYS A 5 1.84 23.53 -10.31
N MET A 6 1.38 22.27 -10.29
CA MET A 6 1.76 21.25 -11.27
C MET A 6 0.57 20.96 -12.22
N PRO A 7 0.31 21.82 -13.22
CA PRO A 7 -0.85 21.65 -14.12
C PRO A 7 -0.82 20.35 -14.90
N HIS A 8 0.33 19.70 -15.04
CA HIS A 8 0.49 18.43 -15.76
C HIS A 8 0.20 17.20 -14.91
N TYR A 9 0.03 17.35 -13.61
CA TYR A 9 -0.22 16.25 -12.68
C TYR A 9 -1.65 15.70 -12.77
N VAL A 10 -2.61 16.55 -13.12
CA VAL A 10 -4.03 16.19 -13.23
C VAL A 10 -4.32 15.55 -14.59
N ASP A 11 -3.61 15.97 -15.64
CA ASP A 11 -3.80 15.47 -17.01
C ASP A 11 -2.94 14.23 -17.34
N SER A 12 -1.96 13.90 -16.51
CA SER A 12 -1.10 12.72 -16.68
C SER A 12 -1.52 11.55 -15.80
N ILE A 13 -2.80 11.43 -15.47
CA ILE A 13 -3.31 10.15 -14.97
C ILE A 13 -3.15 9.18 -16.14
N LEU A 14 -2.05 8.43 -16.09
CA LEU A 14 -1.90 7.26 -16.94
C LEU A 14 -3.20 6.47 -16.80
N THR A 15 -3.78 6.05 -17.89
CA THR A 15 -4.89 5.11 -17.81
C THR A 15 -4.38 3.90 -17.01
N GLN A 16 -5.26 3.12 -16.43
CA GLN A 16 -4.86 1.90 -15.73
C GLN A 16 -4.06 0.96 -16.65
N GLU A 17 -4.32 0.99 -17.95
CA GLU A 17 -3.59 0.24 -18.96
C GLU A 17 -2.17 0.78 -19.15
N ASP A 18 -1.99 2.09 -19.27
CA ASP A 18 -0.68 2.73 -19.40
C ASP A 18 0.19 2.52 -18.16
N ALA A 19 -0.40 2.62 -16.96
CA ALA A 19 0.28 2.33 -15.71
C ALA A 19 0.73 0.88 -15.63
N SER A 20 -0.14 -0.06 -16.02
CA SER A 20 0.19 -1.49 -16.07
C SER A 20 1.32 -1.79 -17.07
N ALA A 21 1.30 -1.16 -18.24
CA ALA A 21 2.36 -1.31 -19.25
C ALA A 21 3.71 -0.79 -18.71
N ALA A 22 3.74 0.42 -18.13
CA ALA A 22 4.95 1.00 -17.55
C ALA A 22 5.54 0.13 -16.44
N LEU A 23 4.70 -0.48 -15.59
CA LEU A 23 5.15 -1.38 -14.53
C LEU A 23 5.66 -2.72 -15.08
N GLN A 24 5.08 -3.24 -16.16
CA GLN A 24 5.60 -4.41 -16.86
C GLN A 24 6.96 -4.13 -17.51
N ASP A 25 7.17 -2.91 -17.99
CA ASP A 25 8.47 -2.42 -18.51
C ASP A 25 9.49 -2.10 -17.38
N GLY A 26 9.14 -2.38 -16.12
CA GLY A 26 10.05 -2.24 -14.99
C GLY A 26 10.21 -0.81 -14.48
N GLN A 27 9.25 0.05 -14.71
CA GLN A 27 9.28 1.47 -14.34
C GLN A 27 8.66 1.75 -12.95
N VAL A 28 8.81 3.01 -12.52
CA VAL A 28 8.05 3.58 -11.40
C VAL A 28 6.91 4.41 -11.97
N VAL A 29 5.72 4.22 -11.41
CA VAL A 29 4.52 4.99 -11.77
C VAL A 29 4.08 5.81 -10.57
N VAL A 30 3.81 7.09 -10.78
CA VAL A 30 3.27 8.00 -9.76
C VAL A 30 1.98 8.61 -10.28
N GLY A 31 0.90 8.47 -9.50
CA GLY A 31 -0.40 9.03 -9.81
C GLY A 31 -0.99 9.85 -8.65
N LEU A 32 -1.74 10.90 -9.00
CA LEU A 32 -2.62 11.59 -8.05
C LEU A 32 -4.05 11.09 -8.26
N TYR A 33 -4.60 10.44 -7.25
CA TYR A 33 -5.95 9.88 -7.30
C TYR A 33 -6.90 10.74 -6.48
N THR A 34 -8.04 11.07 -7.07
CA THR A 34 -9.09 11.88 -6.45
C THR A 34 -10.38 11.07 -6.35
N ASN A 35 -10.93 10.95 -5.14
CA ASN A 35 -12.26 10.41 -4.90
C ASN A 35 -13.21 11.53 -4.48
N ARG A 36 -14.40 11.57 -5.09
CA ARG A 36 -15.48 12.55 -4.80
C ARG A 36 -16.64 11.94 -4.04
N GLU A 37 -16.67 10.63 -3.92
CA GLU A 37 -17.71 9.83 -3.28
C GLU A 37 -17.08 8.81 -2.34
N ASN A 38 -17.89 8.28 -1.42
CA ASN A 38 -17.48 7.17 -0.58
C ASN A 38 -17.22 5.94 -1.47
N VAL A 39 -16.01 5.48 -1.48
CA VAL A 39 -15.58 4.34 -2.31
C VAL A 39 -14.88 3.32 -1.42
N GLN A 40 -15.12 2.06 -1.71
CA GLN A 40 -14.31 0.95 -1.22
C GLN A 40 -13.77 0.20 -2.44
N SER A 41 -12.44 0.08 -2.53
CA SER A 41 -11.84 -0.78 -3.56
C SER A 41 -12.11 -2.24 -3.22
N VAL A 42 -12.24 -3.07 -4.24
CA VAL A 42 -12.23 -4.53 -4.05
C VAL A 42 -10.87 -4.97 -3.52
N VAL A 43 -10.84 -6.07 -2.78
CA VAL A 43 -9.58 -6.69 -2.37
C VAL A 43 -8.87 -7.18 -3.62
N HIS A 44 -7.61 -6.81 -3.76
CA HIS A 44 -6.76 -7.21 -4.89
C HIS A 44 -5.31 -7.31 -4.44
N SER A 45 -4.48 -7.92 -5.27
CA SER A 45 -3.03 -7.93 -5.12
C SER A 45 -2.37 -7.68 -6.49
N HIS A 46 -1.14 -7.27 -6.46
CA HIS A 46 -0.31 -7.05 -7.64
C HIS A 46 1.18 -7.21 -7.28
N PRO A 47 2.07 -7.46 -8.24
CA PRO A 47 3.47 -7.75 -7.95
C PRO A 47 4.32 -6.52 -7.57
N TYR A 48 3.81 -5.30 -7.71
CA TYR A 48 4.58 -4.09 -7.43
C TYR A 48 4.49 -3.66 -5.98
N TYR A 49 5.53 -2.98 -5.51
CA TYR A 49 5.50 -2.25 -4.25
C TYR A 49 4.60 -1.03 -4.40
N GLU A 50 3.78 -0.74 -3.41
CA GLU A 50 2.86 0.40 -3.47
C GLU A 50 3.03 1.31 -2.26
N MET A 51 3.10 2.61 -2.53
CA MET A 51 3.12 3.65 -1.51
C MET A 51 1.91 4.56 -1.69
N ILE A 52 1.33 4.96 -0.57
CA ILE A 52 0.16 5.82 -0.56
C ILE A 52 0.37 6.93 0.46
N LEU A 53 0.21 8.18 0.00
CA LEU A 53 0.30 9.40 0.79
C LEU A 53 -0.97 10.23 0.59
N PRO A 54 -1.92 10.27 1.55
CA PRO A 54 -3.03 11.20 1.52
C PRO A 54 -2.53 12.64 1.57
N VAL A 55 -2.96 13.47 0.61
CA VAL A 55 -2.51 14.86 0.46
C VAL A 55 -3.63 15.88 0.66
N ALA A 56 -4.89 15.46 0.55
CA ALA A 56 -6.06 16.29 0.86
C ALA A 56 -7.26 15.43 1.27
N GLY A 57 -8.17 16.00 2.04
CA GLY A 57 -9.42 15.38 2.46
C GLY A 57 -9.33 14.57 3.73
N SER A 58 -10.18 13.55 3.85
CA SER A 58 -10.31 12.72 5.05
C SER A 58 -9.27 11.61 5.11
N SER A 59 -9.10 11.03 6.31
CA SER A 59 -8.32 9.80 6.50
C SER A 59 -8.87 8.64 5.66
N VAL A 60 -7.98 7.75 5.27
CA VAL A 60 -8.31 6.56 4.49
C VAL A 60 -8.02 5.32 5.31
N ARG A 61 -8.92 4.37 5.30
CA ARG A 61 -8.71 3.07 5.95
C ARG A 61 -8.25 2.04 4.94
N TYR A 62 -7.08 1.47 5.17
CA TYR A 62 -6.55 0.35 4.38
C TYR A 62 -6.62 -0.95 5.16
N SER A 63 -7.06 -2.01 4.48
CA SER A 63 -6.85 -3.38 4.93
C SER A 63 -5.72 -3.98 4.09
N VAL A 64 -4.67 -4.49 4.73
CA VAL A 64 -3.53 -5.14 4.08
C VAL A 64 -3.26 -6.46 4.79
N ASP A 65 -3.39 -7.58 4.10
CA ASP A 65 -3.25 -8.95 4.63
C ASP A 65 -3.93 -9.17 5.98
N GLY A 66 -5.17 -8.64 6.13
CA GLY A 66 -5.99 -8.77 7.32
C GLY A 66 -5.62 -7.84 8.48
N SER A 67 -4.67 -6.95 8.31
CA SER A 67 -4.39 -5.86 9.23
C SER A 67 -5.03 -4.57 8.75
N VAL A 68 -5.53 -3.73 9.66
CA VAL A 68 -6.14 -2.44 9.32
C VAL A 68 -5.23 -1.30 9.70
N TYR A 69 -5.13 -0.36 8.79
CA TYR A 69 -4.34 0.86 8.93
C TYR A 69 -5.23 2.07 8.64
N ASP A 70 -5.48 2.90 9.64
CA ASP A 70 -6.11 4.21 9.45
C ASP A 70 -5.01 5.20 9.08
N LEU A 71 -4.96 5.58 7.81
CA LEU A 71 -3.95 6.48 7.27
C LEU A 71 -4.50 7.90 7.25
N HIS A 72 -3.84 8.78 8.01
CA HIS A 72 -4.25 10.17 8.12
C HIS A 72 -3.54 11.05 7.08
N LEU A 73 -4.04 12.28 6.94
CA LEU A 73 -3.45 13.26 6.05
C LEU A 73 -1.97 13.49 6.37
N GLY A 74 -1.11 13.33 5.37
CA GLY A 74 0.34 13.51 5.51
C GLY A 74 1.10 12.29 6.06
N GLU A 75 0.41 11.23 6.47
CA GLU A 75 1.03 9.94 6.76
C GLU A 75 1.26 9.14 5.48
N LEU A 76 2.23 8.27 5.49
CA LEU A 76 2.55 7.44 4.33
C LEU A 76 2.51 5.96 4.72
N ILE A 77 1.88 5.13 3.90
CA ILE A 77 2.00 3.68 3.98
C ILE A 77 2.77 3.15 2.77
N LEU A 78 3.69 2.21 3.01
CA LEU A 78 4.32 1.39 1.99
C LEU A 78 4.04 -0.07 2.29
N PHE A 79 3.63 -0.85 1.30
CA PHE A 79 3.52 -2.29 1.39
C PHE A 79 4.15 -2.97 0.17
N PRO A 80 4.74 -4.16 0.37
CA PRO A 80 5.35 -4.93 -0.72
C PRO A 80 4.30 -5.45 -1.70
N GLY A 81 4.75 -5.88 -2.85
CA GLY A 81 3.92 -6.60 -3.83
C GLY A 81 3.37 -7.91 -3.26
N GLU A 82 2.39 -8.47 -3.96
CA GLU A 82 1.68 -9.72 -3.64
C GLU A 82 0.82 -9.68 -2.36
N MET A 83 0.81 -8.58 -1.60
CA MET A 83 -0.09 -8.41 -0.45
C MET A 83 -1.50 -8.11 -0.91
N TYR A 84 -2.47 -8.84 -0.37
CA TYR A 84 -3.89 -8.54 -0.58
C TYR A 84 -4.29 -7.30 0.19
N HIS A 85 -4.80 -6.30 -0.53
CA HIS A 85 -5.18 -5.05 0.09
C HIS A 85 -6.45 -4.45 -0.51
N SER A 86 -7.09 -3.57 0.28
CA SER A 86 -8.22 -2.75 -0.13
C SER A 86 -8.23 -1.44 0.64
N GLY A 87 -8.78 -0.39 0.03
CA GLY A 87 -8.94 0.92 0.65
C GLY A 87 -10.41 1.30 0.80
N LYS A 88 -10.77 1.88 1.95
CA LYS A 88 -12.08 2.49 2.17
C LYS A 88 -11.91 3.99 2.37
N PHE A 89 -12.52 4.74 1.50
CA PHE A 89 -12.48 6.20 1.44
C PHE A 89 -13.83 6.73 1.93
N ASN A 90 -13.85 7.33 3.12
CA ASN A 90 -15.02 8.00 3.66
C ASN A 90 -14.86 9.49 3.43
N ILE A 91 -15.62 10.04 2.49
CA ILE A 91 -15.54 11.45 2.12
C ILE A 91 -16.60 12.19 2.92
N THR A 92 -16.18 13.08 3.81
CA THR A 92 -17.09 13.83 4.69
C THR A 92 -17.47 15.19 4.15
N ASP A 93 -16.57 15.88 3.45
CA ASP A 93 -16.79 17.29 3.11
C ASP A 93 -16.54 17.66 1.64
N THR A 94 -15.50 17.15 0.98
CA THR A 94 -15.17 17.59 -0.38
C THR A 94 -14.62 16.45 -1.24
N THR A 95 -13.33 16.40 -1.38
CA THR A 95 -12.60 15.37 -2.14
C THR A 95 -11.53 14.75 -1.26
N SER A 96 -11.21 13.50 -1.50
CA SER A 96 -10.02 12.86 -0.93
C SER A 96 -8.99 12.68 -2.03
N GLU A 97 -7.79 13.22 -1.81
CA GLU A 97 -6.70 13.13 -2.78
C GLU A 97 -5.52 12.41 -2.15
N ARG A 98 -4.89 11.54 -2.93
CA ARG A 98 -3.70 10.79 -2.51
C ARG A 98 -2.71 10.63 -3.65
N LEU A 99 -1.44 10.73 -3.32
CA LEU A 99 -0.36 10.24 -4.16
C LEU A 99 -0.25 8.74 -4.00
N VAL A 100 -0.18 8.03 -5.12
CA VAL A 100 0.09 6.60 -5.18
C VAL A 100 1.34 6.40 -6.01
N VAL A 101 2.32 5.71 -5.46
CA VAL A 101 3.54 5.33 -6.15
C VAL A 101 3.59 3.83 -6.25
N GLN A 102 3.72 3.32 -7.47
CA GLN A 102 3.87 1.91 -7.75
C GLN A 102 5.26 1.67 -8.33
N ILE A 103 5.99 0.72 -7.76
CA ILE A 103 7.39 0.43 -8.10
C ILE A 103 7.49 -1.01 -8.57
N ALA A 104 7.92 -1.19 -9.81
CA ALA A 104 8.12 -2.52 -10.38
C ALA A 104 9.15 -3.34 -9.57
N PRO A 105 8.95 -4.66 -9.40
CA PRO A 105 9.87 -5.50 -8.63
C PRO A 105 11.31 -5.43 -9.10
N GLY A 106 11.53 -5.39 -10.41
CA GLY A 106 12.88 -5.34 -10.98
C GLY A 106 13.69 -4.11 -10.57
N ILE A 107 13.05 -2.91 -10.54
CA ILE A 107 13.73 -1.69 -10.11
C ILE A 107 13.94 -1.68 -8.60
N TRP A 108 12.97 -2.18 -7.83
CA TRP A 108 13.09 -2.34 -6.38
C TRP A 108 14.29 -3.23 -6.00
N GLU A 109 14.43 -4.38 -6.65
CA GLU A 109 15.53 -5.32 -6.39
C GLU A 109 16.89 -4.72 -6.70
N ARG A 110 17.01 -3.99 -7.83
CA ARG A 110 18.25 -3.28 -8.19
C ARG A 110 18.60 -2.19 -7.17
N ALA A 111 17.62 -1.39 -6.79
CA ALA A 111 17.77 -0.33 -5.80
C ALA A 111 18.13 -0.88 -4.42
N TRP A 112 17.52 -2.00 -4.02
CA TRP A 112 17.87 -2.68 -2.77
C TRP A 112 19.33 -3.16 -2.79
N ALA A 113 19.75 -3.79 -3.87
CA ALA A 113 21.15 -4.21 -4.03
C ALA A 113 22.13 -3.03 -3.97
N GLN A 114 21.76 -1.90 -4.59
CA GLN A 114 22.55 -0.67 -4.59
C GLN A 114 22.62 -0.02 -3.21
N SER A 115 21.58 -0.14 -2.38
CA SER A 115 21.56 0.42 -1.03
C SER A 115 22.59 -0.19 -0.09
N GLY A 116 23.04 -1.42 -0.36
CA GLY A 116 23.96 -2.18 0.49
C GLY A 116 23.34 -2.65 1.80
N LEU A 117 22.03 -2.47 2.00
CA LEU A 117 21.34 -2.87 3.21
C LEU A 117 21.10 -4.38 3.25
N PRO A 118 21.23 -5.01 4.43
CA PRO A 118 20.87 -6.41 4.59
C PRO A 118 19.34 -6.60 4.49
N ARG A 119 18.91 -7.71 3.91
CA ARG A 119 17.48 -8.01 3.67
C ARG A 119 16.60 -7.99 4.93
N HIS A 120 17.16 -8.28 6.09
CA HIS A 120 16.42 -8.31 7.35
C HIS A 120 16.09 -6.91 7.94
N VAL A 121 16.58 -5.83 7.35
CA VAL A 121 16.24 -4.46 7.80
C VAL A 121 14.76 -4.18 7.64
N TRP A 122 14.14 -4.77 6.64
CA TRP A 122 12.70 -4.74 6.45
C TRP A 122 12.17 -6.16 6.28
N SER A 123 11.24 -6.55 7.16
CA SER A 123 10.63 -7.89 7.18
C SER A 123 9.66 -8.15 6.02
N GLY A 124 9.34 -7.12 5.23
CA GLY A 124 8.30 -7.20 4.20
C GLY A 124 6.91 -6.84 4.71
N ASP A 125 6.77 -6.50 6.00
CA ASP A 125 5.51 -5.99 6.54
C ASP A 125 5.20 -4.58 6.03
N PRO A 126 3.93 -4.15 6.03
CA PRO A 126 3.58 -2.77 5.73
C PRO A 126 4.28 -1.79 6.68
N VAL A 127 4.83 -0.74 6.11
CA VAL A 127 5.50 0.34 6.85
C VAL A 127 4.63 1.58 6.84
N ILE A 128 4.31 2.11 8.02
CA ILE A 128 3.65 3.41 8.14
C ILE A 128 4.66 4.43 8.65
N LEU A 129 4.72 5.56 7.97
CA LEU A 129 5.47 6.73 8.38
C LEU A 129 4.47 7.80 8.85
N ASP A 130 4.66 8.30 10.06
CA ASP A 130 3.88 9.42 10.58
C ASP A 130 4.27 10.73 9.88
N THR A 131 3.44 11.74 10.07
CA THR A 131 3.63 13.07 9.48
C THR A 131 5.00 13.69 9.82
N ASP A 132 5.51 13.43 11.03
CA ASP A 132 6.82 13.95 11.46
C ASP A 132 7.95 13.31 10.63
N ALA A 133 7.93 11.99 10.46
CA ALA A 133 8.91 11.28 9.63
C ALA A 133 8.79 11.69 8.16
N VAL A 134 7.57 11.79 7.61
CA VAL A 134 7.32 12.23 6.23
C VAL A 134 7.87 13.63 6.00
N THR A 135 7.68 14.54 6.95
CA THR A 135 8.16 15.93 6.86
C THR A 135 9.67 16.01 7.07
N GLN A 136 10.21 15.34 8.09
CA GLN A 136 11.63 15.38 8.43
C GLN A 136 12.53 14.93 7.28
N TRP A 137 12.10 13.90 6.55
CA TRP A 137 12.88 13.30 5.48
C TRP A 137 12.41 13.69 4.07
N ASP A 138 11.48 14.66 3.99
CA ASP A 138 10.91 15.16 2.74
C ASP A 138 10.44 14.05 1.78
N PHE A 139 9.77 13.03 2.31
CA PHE A 139 9.23 11.96 1.47
C PHE A 139 8.30 12.49 0.38
N ARG A 140 7.51 13.53 0.70
CA ARG A 140 6.64 14.15 -0.28
C ARG A 140 7.44 14.73 -1.46
N GLY A 141 8.50 15.47 -1.19
CA GLY A 141 9.37 16.01 -2.24
C GLY A 141 10.03 14.92 -3.08
N LEU A 142 10.42 13.79 -2.44
CA LEU A 142 10.92 12.62 -3.17
C LEU A 142 9.85 12.07 -4.12
N LEU A 143 8.61 11.83 -3.65
CA LEU A 143 7.53 11.31 -4.50
C LEU A 143 7.17 12.28 -5.64
N GLU A 144 7.21 13.59 -5.38
CA GLU A 144 6.99 14.62 -6.40
C GLU A 144 8.14 14.62 -7.45
N ARG A 145 9.40 14.36 -7.06
CA ARG A 145 10.51 14.17 -8.02
C ARG A 145 10.31 12.90 -8.84
N MET A 146 9.98 11.78 -8.21
CA MET A 146 9.68 10.52 -8.91
C MET A 146 8.60 10.68 -9.97
N ALA A 147 7.60 11.52 -9.72
CA ALA A 147 6.55 11.84 -10.70
C ALA A 147 7.10 12.61 -11.93
N GLN A 148 8.19 13.33 -11.79
CA GLN A 148 8.81 14.08 -12.91
C GLN A 148 9.68 13.18 -13.79
N THR A 149 10.18 12.07 -13.27
CA THR A 149 11.10 11.19 -14.01
C THR A 149 10.49 10.50 -15.21
N VAL A 150 9.17 10.39 -15.27
CA VAL A 150 8.45 9.86 -16.44
C VAL A 150 8.73 10.69 -17.72
N TYR A 151 9.07 11.99 -17.57
CA TYR A 151 9.36 12.90 -18.68
C TYR A 151 10.83 12.89 -19.11
N LEU A 152 11.70 12.13 -18.43
CA LEU A 152 13.10 12.03 -18.80
C LEU A 152 13.29 11.17 -20.06
N ASP A 153 14.41 11.41 -20.75
CA ASP A 153 14.87 10.55 -21.83
C ASP A 153 14.99 9.09 -21.32
N GLU A 154 14.47 8.14 -22.08
CA GLU A 154 14.45 6.73 -21.76
C GLU A 154 15.83 6.20 -21.31
N LYS A 155 16.91 6.69 -21.95
CA LYS A 155 18.30 6.28 -21.66
C LYS A 155 18.75 6.57 -20.24
N ILE A 156 18.19 7.62 -19.60
CA ILE A 156 18.58 8.02 -18.25
C ILE A 156 17.48 7.73 -17.21
N ARG A 157 16.23 7.59 -17.66
CA ARG A 157 15.06 7.39 -16.80
C ARG A 157 15.24 6.23 -15.83
N ASP A 158 15.58 5.05 -16.33
CA ASP A 158 15.77 3.84 -15.51
C ASP A 158 16.84 4.05 -14.43
N THR A 159 17.95 4.71 -14.78
CA THR A 159 19.00 5.01 -13.79
C THR A 159 18.53 5.99 -12.74
N VAL A 160 17.85 7.08 -13.14
CA VAL A 160 17.33 8.09 -12.20
C VAL A 160 16.29 7.47 -11.27
N GLN A 161 15.33 6.73 -11.81
CA GLN A 161 14.32 6.02 -10.99
C GLN A 161 14.97 5.03 -10.02
N CYS A 162 15.99 4.30 -10.45
CA CYS A 162 16.73 3.40 -9.55
C CYS A 162 17.43 4.17 -8.41
N CYS A 163 18.01 5.33 -8.68
CA CYS A 163 18.59 6.19 -7.64
C CYS A 163 17.54 6.70 -6.65
N GLU A 164 16.38 7.15 -7.13
CA GLU A 164 15.29 7.64 -6.29
C GLU A 164 14.69 6.52 -5.43
N VAL A 165 14.50 5.32 -5.98
CA VAL A 165 14.06 4.15 -5.20
C VAL A 165 15.12 3.74 -4.19
N THR A 166 16.41 3.88 -4.50
CA THR A 166 17.50 3.65 -3.53
C THR A 166 17.45 4.66 -2.38
N GLU A 167 17.27 5.95 -2.68
CA GLU A 167 17.05 7.00 -1.67
C GLU A 167 15.85 6.64 -0.78
N LEU A 168 14.72 6.26 -1.38
CA LEU A 168 13.52 5.83 -0.69
C LEU A 168 13.79 4.68 0.30
N ILE A 169 14.44 3.62 -0.15
CA ILE A 169 14.79 2.45 0.67
C ILE A 169 15.67 2.86 1.86
N LEU A 170 16.67 3.71 1.64
CA LEU A 170 17.56 4.18 2.69
C LEU A 170 16.81 5.00 3.75
N LEU A 171 15.94 5.94 3.32
CA LEU A 171 15.14 6.77 4.22
C LEU A 171 14.14 5.93 5.04
N ILE A 172 13.42 5.01 4.39
CA ILE A 172 12.50 4.09 5.10
C ILE A 172 13.27 3.26 6.12
N SER A 173 14.40 2.70 5.73
CA SER A 173 15.23 1.87 6.63
C SER A 173 15.70 2.66 7.85
N GLN A 174 16.04 3.94 7.68
CA GLN A 174 16.40 4.85 8.77
C GLN A 174 15.24 5.05 9.76
N VAL A 175 14.01 5.18 9.27
CA VAL A 175 12.82 5.35 10.13
C VAL A 175 12.45 4.04 10.82
N VAL A 176 12.41 2.93 10.07
CA VAL A 176 12.04 1.60 10.60
C VAL A 176 13.01 1.16 11.70
N THR A 177 14.32 1.34 11.50
CA THR A 177 15.33 0.99 12.51
C THR A 177 15.15 1.74 13.82
N ARG A 178 14.61 2.97 13.78
CA ARG A 178 14.30 3.75 14.99
C ARG A 178 13.03 3.29 15.70
N ARG A 179 12.11 2.59 15.00
CA ARG A 179 10.77 2.19 15.52
C ARG A 179 10.71 0.80 16.15
N HIS A 180 11.82 0.10 16.34
CA HIS A 180 11.86 -1.27 16.92
C HIS A 180 11.25 -1.43 18.33
N ASN A 181 10.53 -0.42 18.83
CA ASN A 181 9.76 -0.43 20.08
C ASN A 181 8.24 -0.37 19.89
N ALA A 182 7.71 -0.71 18.71
CA ALA A 182 6.25 -0.74 18.52
C ALA A 182 5.61 -1.84 19.39
N PRO A 183 4.43 -1.59 19.98
CA PRO A 183 3.72 -2.62 20.75
C PRO A 183 3.36 -3.79 19.83
N PRO A 184 3.33 -5.03 20.37
CA PRO A 184 2.97 -6.21 19.59
C PRO A 184 1.55 -6.08 19.03
N PRO A 185 1.26 -6.69 17.86
CA PRO A 185 -0.07 -6.66 17.27
C PRO A 185 -1.13 -7.19 18.24
N SER A 186 -2.35 -6.63 18.18
CA SER A 186 -3.44 -7.04 19.05
C SER A 186 -3.86 -8.50 18.78
N ALA A 187 -4.43 -9.18 19.77
CA ALA A 187 -4.96 -10.54 19.58
C ALA A 187 -6.00 -10.61 18.46
N THR A 188 -6.80 -9.55 18.28
CA THR A 188 -7.80 -9.44 17.21
C THR A 188 -7.15 -9.30 15.83
N SER A 189 -6.10 -8.48 15.72
CA SER A 189 -5.33 -8.35 14.48
C SER A 189 -4.70 -9.69 14.08
N LEU A 190 -4.08 -10.39 15.03
CA LEU A 190 -3.51 -11.73 14.78
C LEU A 190 -4.57 -12.77 14.38
N LEU A 191 -5.78 -12.69 14.97
CA LEU A 191 -6.90 -13.54 14.60
C LEU A 191 -7.28 -13.35 13.13
N VAL A 192 -7.43 -12.10 12.69
CA VAL A 192 -7.81 -11.77 11.32
C VAL A 192 -6.70 -12.12 10.34
N ALA A 193 -5.45 -11.79 10.63
CA ALA A 193 -4.30 -12.17 9.79
C ALA A 193 -4.24 -13.71 9.60
N LYS A 194 -4.46 -14.49 10.66
CA LYS A 194 -4.54 -15.94 10.58
C LYS A 194 -5.70 -16.43 9.71
N ALA A 195 -6.87 -15.76 9.80
CA ALA A 195 -8.02 -16.08 8.97
C ALA A 195 -7.74 -15.78 7.49
N VAL A 196 -7.15 -14.63 7.17
CA VAL A 196 -6.77 -14.23 5.81
C VAL A 196 -5.79 -15.23 5.21
N ALA A 197 -4.71 -15.56 5.92
CA ALA A 197 -3.73 -16.55 5.44
C ALA A 197 -4.36 -17.92 5.15
N TYR A 198 -5.31 -18.36 5.98
CA TYR A 198 -6.05 -19.60 5.74
C TYR A 198 -6.92 -19.53 4.49
N LEU A 199 -7.62 -18.42 4.26
CA LEU A 199 -8.46 -18.21 3.08
C LEU A 199 -7.60 -18.21 1.81
N GLN A 200 -6.49 -17.48 1.79
CA GLN A 200 -5.55 -17.42 0.67
C GLN A 200 -4.93 -18.78 0.32
N ALA A 201 -4.65 -19.60 1.33
CA ALA A 201 -4.12 -20.96 1.12
C ALA A 201 -5.17 -21.97 0.65
N ASN A 202 -6.47 -21.71 0.83
CA ASN A 202 -7.53 -22.70 0.62
C ASN A 202 -8.69 -22.19 -0.26
N TYR A 203 -8.60 -21.02 -0.91
CA TYR A 203 -9.71 -20.41 -1.66
C TYR A 203 -10.21 -21.27 -2.82
N THR A 204 -9.39 -22.17 -3.35
CA THR A 204 -9.76 -23.10 -4.43
C THR A 204 -10.54 -24.33 -3.93
N ASP A 205 -10.64 -24.55 -2.60
CA ASP A 205 -11.40 -25.66 -2.04
C ASP A 205 -12.92 -25.34 -2.08
N PRO A 206 -13.73 -26.07 -2.89
CA PRO A 206 -15.17 -25.83 -2.99
C PRO A 206 -15.93 -26.16 -1.69
N HIS A 207 -15.30 -26.83 -0.74
CA HIS A 207 -15.88 -27.18 0.56
C HIS A 207 -15.48 -26.19 1.66
N LEU A 208 -14.73 -25.15 1.34
CA LEU A 208 -14.32 -24.13 2.31
C LEU A 208 -15.55 -23.41 2.90
N THR A 209 -15.68 -23.44 4.23
CA THR A 209 -16.78 -22.81 4.94
C THR A 209 -16.29 -21.88 6.03
N VAL A 210 -17.12 -20.87 6.37
CA VAL A 210 -16.86 -19.99 7.52
C VAL A 210 -16.77 -20.77 8.83
N ALA A 211 -17.49 -21.89 8.94
CA ALA A 211 -17.41 -22.76 10.11
C ALA A 211 -16.04 -23.43 10.26
N GLN A 212 -15.45 -23.89 9.17
CA GLN A 212 -14.08 -24.43 9.18
C GLN A 212 -13.06 -23.36 9.55
N LEU A 213 -13.19 -22.16 8.98
CA LEU A 213 -12.34 -21.04 9.29
C LEU A 213 -12.43 -20.63 10.78
N ALA A 214 -13.64 -20.56 11.32
CA ALA A 214 -13.87 -20.25 12.74
C ALA A 214 -13.25 -21.32 13.66
N LYS A 215 -13.36 -22.59 13.28
CA LYS A 215 -12.71 -23.70 13.99
C LYS A 215 -11.18 -23.59 13.92
N TYR A 216 -10.61 -23.27 12.75
CA TYR A 216 -9.18 -23.10 12.57
C TYR A 216 -8.62 -21.94 13.39
N THR A 217 -9.38 -20.86 13.51
CA THR A 217 -8.99 -19.68 14.27
C THR A 217 -9.40 -19.73 15.75
N TYR A 218 -9.99 -20.82 16.21
CA TYR A 218 -10.44 -21.05 17.59
C TYR A 218 -11.43 -19.97 18.10
N THR A 219 -12.39 -19.57 17.27
CA THR A 219 -13.38 -18.54 17.61
C THR A 219 -14.78 -18.90 17.13
N SER A 220 -15.80 -18.12 17.52
CA SER A 220 -17.15 -18.29 16.98
C SER A 220 -17.28 -17.68 15.59
N ARG A 221 -18.21 -18.20 14.77
CA ARG A 221 -18.48 -17.66 13.43
C ARG A 221 -18.93 -16.21 13.47
N GLU A 222 -19.76 -15.87 14.46
CA GLU A 222 -20.30 -14.51 14.64
C GLU A 222 -19.19 -13.53 14.98
N HIS A 223 -18.32 -13.88 15.93
CA HIS A 223 -17.19 -13.05 16.31
C HIS A 223 -16.21 -12.90 15.15
N LEU A 224 -15.84 -14.01 14.49
CA LEU A 224 -14.94 -13.98 13.35
C LEU A 224 -15.49 -13.11 12.22
N SER A 225 -16.76 -13.29 11.82
CA SER A 225 -17.37 -12.52 10.73
C SER A 225 -17.41 -11.03 11.04
N ARG A 226 -17.69 -10.65 12.29
CA ARG A 226 -17.70 -9.25 12.72
C ARG A 226 -16.30 -8.63 12.67
N VAL A 227 -15.32 -9.27 13.32
CA VAL A 227 -13.95 -8.71 13.36
C VAL A 227 -13.28 -8.78 11.99
N PHE A 228 -13.52 -9.83 11.20
CA PHE A 228 -13.03 -9.94 9.84
C PHE A 228 -13.53 -8.75 9.00
N LYS A 229 -14.84 -8.47 9.01
CA LYS A 229 -15.42 -7.34 8.28
C LYS A 229 -14.91 -6.00 8.79
N GLU A 230 -14.69 -5.87 10.10
CA GLU A 230 -14.13 -4.65 10.70
C GLU A 230 -12.70 -4.39 10.21
N TYR A 231 -11.89 -5.44 10.12
CA TYR A 231 -10.47 -5.36 9.80
C TYR A 231 -10.15 -5.44 8.30
N THR A 232 -10.89 -6.23 7.52
CA THR A 232 -10.67 -6.33 6.07
C THR A 232 -11.57 -5.42 5.25
N LEU A 233 -12.53 -4.75 5.90
CA LEU A 233 -13.55 -3.90 5.32
C LEU A 233 -14.59 -4.66 4.46
N GLU A 234 -14.43 -5.98 4.32
CA GLU A 234 -15.30 -6.86 3.55
C GLU A 234 -15.81 -8.05 4.38
N SER A 235 -16.88 -8.67 3.92
CA SER A 235 -17.30 -9.96 4.50
C SER A 235 -16.35 -11.08 4.07
N ILE A 236 -16.25 -12.16 4.86
CA ILE A 236 -15.47 -13.35 4.50
C ILE A 236 -15.86 -13.89 3.12
N HIS A 237 -17.15 -13.85 2.78
CA HIS A 237 -17.63 -14.30 1.48
C HIS A 237 -17.19 -13.34 0.35
N GLY A 238 -17.33 -12.02 0.56
CA GLY A 238 -16.84 -11.03 -0.41
C GLY A 238 -15.34 -11.15 -0.66
N TYR A 239 -14.56 -11.32 0.40
CA TYR A 239 -13.12 -11.55 0.32
C TYR A 239 -12.77 -12.77 -0.54
N LEU A 240 -13.44 -13.91 -0.29
CA LEU A 240 -13.26 -15.15 -1.08
C LEU A 240 -13.64 -14.99 -2.55
N THR A 241 -14.62 -14.15 -2.87
CA THR A 241 -15.06 -13.93 -4.26
C THR A 241 -14.02 -13.12 -5.04
N ASN A 242 -13.19 -12.35 -4.35
CA ASN A 242 -12.16 -11.47 -4.93
C ASN A 242 -10.75 -12.12 -4.95
N LEU A 243 -10.57 -13.33 -4.38
CA LEU A 243 -9.36 -14.15 -4.48
C LEU A 243 -9.37 -14.98 -5.78
#